data_6a50c6f018947da3982c795c19bcc4ff
#
_entry.id   6a50c6f018947da3982c795c19bcc4ff
#
_cell.length_a   1.000
_cell.length_b   1.000
_cell.length_c   1.000
_cell.angle_alpha   90.00
_cell.angle_beta   90.00
_cell.angle_gamma   90.00
#
_symmetry.space_group_name_H-M   'P 1'
#
loop_
_entity.id
_entity.type
_entity.pdbx_description
1 polymer ?
#
loop_
_entity_poly.entity_id
_entity_poly.type
_entity_poly.pdbx_seq_one_letter_code
_entity_poly.pdbx_strand_id
1 'polypeptide(L)'
;LGTRLWASREALVQDGHHRAILETDGDGTVRTTVADIARQIQWPRGFTARIRHNAFTQRWHGRESELEANIQTEGPRYRQAFAQGDPDNTGVWFGEAAGVIHAIESADSIVNAVAEEAATLLRGRSVMAIDATP
;
A
#
# COMPACT_ATOMS: atom_id res chain seq x y z
N LEU A 1 -4.50 -8.41 4.58
CA LEU A 1 -4.05 -9.23 3.42
C LEU A 1 -3.78 -8.40 2.15
N GLY A 2 -4.54 -7.32 1.87
CA GLY A 2 -4.39 -6.56 0.61
C GLY A 2 -2.96 -6.14 0.32
N THR A 3 -2.30 -5.46 1.25
CA THR A 3 -0.91 -5.02 1.11
C THR A 3 0.06 -6.19 0.90
N ARG A 4 -0.14 -7.33 1.59
CA ARG A 4 0.71 -8.52 1.43
C ARG A 4 0.54 -9.18 0.07
N LEU A 5 -0.71 -9.32 -0.43
CA LEU A 5 -0.98 -9.87 -1.75
C LEU A 5 -0.57 -8.91 -2.88
N TRP A 6 -0.61 -7.61 -2.64
CA TRP A 6 -0.05 -6.61 -3.57
C TRP A 6 1.47 -6.81 -3.76
N ALA A 7 2.17 -7.27 -2.72
CA ALA A 7 3.58 -7.65 -2.76
C ALA A 7 3.80 -9.11 -3.18
N SER A 8 2.97 -9.67 -4.06
CA SER A 8 3.17 -10.99 -4.66
C SER A 8 3.73 -10.89 -6.07
N ARG A 9 4.37 -11.96 -6.54
CA ARG A 9 4.93 -12.04 -7.90
C ARG A 9 3.86 -11.94 -8.99
N GLU A 10 2.64 -12.40 -8.70
CA GLU A 10 1.52 -12.42 -9.61
C GLU A 10 0.73 -11.10 -9.65
N ALA A 11 1.01 -10.18 -8.72
CA ALA A 11 0.38 -8.87 -8.74
C ALA A 11 0.84 -8.08 -9.97
N LEU A 12 -0.11 -7.44 -10.66
CA LEU A 12 0.17 -6.57 -11.80
C LEU A 12 0.75 -5.22 -11.32
N VAL A 13 1.92 -5.30 -10.70
CA VAL A 13 2.64 -4.20 -10.08
C VAL A 13 4.00 -4.09 -10.74
N GLN A 14 4.43 -2.88 -11.02
CA GLN A 14 5.73 -2.63 -11.64
C GLN A 14 6.87 -2.82 -10.64
N ASP A 15 8.05 -3.24 -11.13
CA ASP A 15 9.22 -3.55 -10.30
C ASP A 15 9.64 -2.40 -9.38
N GLY A 16 9.53 -1.14 -9.84
CA GLY A 16 9.80 0.03 -9.00
C GLY A 16 8.87 0.13 -7.80
N HIS A 17 7.60 -0.19 -7.99
CA HIS A 17 6.61 -0.19 -6.92
C HIS A 17 6.81 -1.39 -5.97
N HIS A 18 7.18 -2.58 -6.47
CA HIS A 18 7.54 -3.72 -5.62
C HIS A 18 8.77 -3.41 -4.75
N ARG A 19 9.80 -2.74 -5.30
CA ARG A 19 10.95 -2.30 -4.48
C ARG A 19 10.52 -1.32 -3.40
N ALA A 20 9.66 -0.37 -3.75
CA ALA A 20 9.18 0.64 -2.82
C ALA A 20 8.51 0.06 -1.57
N ILE A 21 7.76 -1.05 -1.68
CA ILE A 21 7.14 -1.69 -0.49
C ILE A 21 8.20 -2.35 0.41
N LEU A 22 9.26 -2.92 -0.15
CA LEU A 22 10.33 -3.54 0.62
C LEU A 22 11.22 -2.51 1.35
N GLU A 23 11.25 -1.28 0.83
CA GLU A 23 12.04 -0.16 1.37
C GLU A 23 11.24 0.70 2.36
N THR A 24 9.94 0.48 2.49
CA THR A 24 9.07 1.33 3.30
C THR A 24 8.73 0.66 4.62
N ASP A 25 9.01 1.32 5.72
CA ASP A 25 8.50 0.96 7.04
C ASP A 25 7.01 1.35 7.21
N GLY A 26 6.41 0.98 8.35
CA GLY A 26 4.99 1.29 8.61
C GLY A 26 4.71 2.80 8.68
N ASP A 27 5.67 3.59 9.12
CA ASP A 27 5.55 5.05 9.27
C ASP A 27 5.79 5.79 7.94
N GLY A 28 6.40 5.13 6.95
CA GLY A 28 6.64 5.66 5.62
C GLY A 28 5.39 5.78 4.74
N THR A 29 4.18 5.87 5.33
CA THR A 29 2.90 6.00 4.62
C THR A 29 2.10 7.21 5.08
N VAL A 30 1.26 7.75 4.20
CA VAL A 30 0.38 8.90 4.48
C VAL A 30 -1.03 8.67 3.94
N ARG A 31 -2.03 9.13 4.67
CA ARG A 31 -3.42 9.18 4.17
C ARG A 31 -3.66 10.49 3.45
N THR A 32 -4.07 10.42 2.19
CA THR A 32 -4.19 11.60 1.32
C THR A 32 -5.15 11.34 0.16
N THR A 33 -5.55 12.39 -0.53
CA THR A 33 -6.33 12.37 -1.77
C THR A 33 -5.51 12.74 -3.00
N VAL A 34 -4.24 13.16 -2.84
CA VAL A 34 -3.45 13.75 -3.94
C VAL A 34 -3.26 12.80 -5.12
N ALA A 35 -3.13 11.48 -4.88
CA ALA A 35 -3.01 10.52 -5.96
C ALA A 35 -4.32 10.34 -6.74
N ASP A 36 -5.46 10.44 -6.07
CA ASP A 36 -6.78 10.37 -6.71
C ASP A 36 -7.06 11.64 -7.52
N ILE A 37 -6.69 12.81 -6.98
CA ILE A 37 -6.75 14.09 -7.73
C ILE A 37 -5.91 14.01 -9.00
N ALA A 38 -4.65 13.56 -8.91
CA ALA A 38 -3.76 13.44 -10.07
C ALA A 38 -4.30 12.47 -11.13
N ARG A 39 -5.04 11.44 -10.72
CA ARG A 39 -5.73 10.47 -11.58
C ARG A 39 -7.09 10.95 -12.04
N GLN A 40 -7.59 12.08 -11.52
CA GLN A 40 -8.93 12.62 -11.76
C GLN A 40 -10.05 11.64 -11.33
N ILE A 41 -9.83 10.91 -10.23
CA ILE A 41 -10.81 10.01 -9.63
C ILE A 41 -11.50 10.74 -8.48
N GLN A 42 -12.82 10.81 -8.53
CA GLN A 42 -13.61 11.42 -7.47
C GLN A 42 -14.12 10.36 -6.49
N TRP A 43 -13.79 10.55 -5.22
CA TRP A 43 -14.35 9.79 -4.10
C TRP A 43 -15.35 10.64 -3.32
N PRO A 44 -16.32 10.03 -2.64
CA PRO A 44 -17.16 10.76 -1.69
C PRO A 44 -16.32 11.46 -0.63
N ARG A 45 -16.80 12.60 -0.11
CA ARG A 45 -16.10 13.36 0.93
C ARG A 45 -15.76 12.48 2.13
N GLY A 46 -14.56 12.65 2.68
CA GLY A 46 -14.07 11.92 3.85
C GLY A 46 -13.33 10.62 3.52
N PHE A 47 -13.35 10.16 2.26
CA PHE A 47 -12.53 9.01 1.85
C PHE A 47 -11.14 9.48 1.41
N THR A 48 -10.10 8.77 1.90
CA THR A 48 -8.71 9.00 1.55
C THR A 48 -8.03 7.67 1.30
N ALA A 49 -7.06 7.64 0.41
CA ALA A 49 -6.19 6.49 0.21
C ALA A 49 -4.98 6.57 1.17
N ARG A 50 -4.44 5.42 1.57
CA ARG A 50 -3.12 5.35 2.18
C ARG A 50 -2.12 4.98 1.10
N ILE A 51 -1.08 5.78 0.95
CA ILE A 51 -0.01 5.60 -0.04
C ILE A 51 1.35 5.84 0.62
N ARG A 52 2.42 5.40 -0.06
CA ARG A 52 3.81 5.68 0.35
C ARG A 52 4.04 7.19 0.47
N HIS A 53 4.72 7.61 1.53
CA HIS A 53 5.27 8.94 1.65
C HIS A 53 6.51 9.07 0.74
N ASN A 54 6.46 9.93 -0.26
CA ASN A 54 7.46 10.07 -1.32
C ASN A 54 7.53 11.52 -1.83
N ALA A 55 8.33 11.79 -2.86
CA ALA A 55 8.49 13.14 -3.41
C ALA A 55 7.16 13.72 -3.94
N PHE A 56 6.27 12.89 -4.50
CA PHE A 56 4.96 13.33 -4.97
C PHE A 56 4.07 13.78 -3.80
N THR A 57 3.97 12.97 -2.74
CA THR A 57 3.19 13.33 -1.55
C THR A 57 3.80 14.52 -0.80
N GLN A 58 5.12 14.62 -0.70
CA GLN A 58 5.79 15.77 -0.09
C GLN A 58 5.46 17.08 -0.81
N ARG A 59 5.32 17.04 -2.12
CA ARG A 59 4.97 18.21 -2.93
C ARG A 59 3.52 18.63 -2.77
N TRP A 60 2.59 17.69 -2.67
CA TRP A 60 1.18 17.97 -2.84
C TRP A 60 0.29 17.72 -1.62
N HIS A 61 0.69 16.89 -0.66
CA HIS A 61 -0.12 16.65 0.54
C HIS A 61 -0.26 17.95 1.36
N GLY A 62 -1.51 18.32 1.65
CA GLY A 62 -1.86 19.61 2.25
C GLY A 62 -1.94 20.78 1.25
N ARG A 63 -1.72 20.49 -0.05
CA ARG A 63 -1.82 21.47 -1.14
C ARG A 63 -2.74 20.97 -2.27
N GLU A 64 -3.77 20.25 -1.90
CA GLU A 64 -4.70 19.57 -2.82
C GLU A 64 -5.32 20.54 -3.84
N SER A 65 -5.75 21.73 -3.38
CA SER A 65 -6.34 22.76 -4.26
C SER A 65 -5.35 23.30 -5.28
N GLU A 66 -4.06 23.40 -4.93
CA GLU A 66 -3.02 23.81 -5.88
C GLU A 66 -2.76 22.69 -6.91
N LEU A 67 -2.79 21.43 -6.52
CA LEU A 67 -2.69 20.32 -7.44
C LEU A 67 -3.86 20.31 -8.42
N GLU A 68 -5.09 20.51 -7.95
CA GLU A 68 -6.28 20.65 -8.79
C GLU A 68 -6.15 21.79 -9.81
N ALA A 69 -5.67 22.96 -9.37
CA ALA A 69 -5.46 24.11 -10.24
C ALA A 69 -4.39 23.85 -11.34
N ASN A 70 -3.44 22.97 -11.07
CA ASN A 70 -2.36 22.60 -11.98
C ASN A 70 -2.57 21.26 -12.69
N ILE A 71 -3.76 20.68 -12.63
CA ILE A 71 -4.02 19.30 -13.06
C ILE A 71 -3.70 19.04 -14.53
N GLN A 72 -3.84 20.06 -15.40
CA GLN A 72 -3.53 19.97 -16.82
C GLN A 72 -2.05 19.65 -17.09
N THR A 73 -1.17 20.06 -16.17
CA THR A 73 0.27 19.78 -16.24
C THR A 73 0.66 18.57 -15.40
N GLU A 74 0.16 18.51 -14.17
CA GLU A 74 0.57 17.46 -13.20
C GLU A 74 -0.07 16.11 -13.49
N GLY A 75 -1.29 16.06 -14.01
CA GLY A 75 -1.94 14.81 -14.39
C GLY A 75 -1.17 14.01 -15.45
N PRO A 76 -0.74 14.60 -16.58
CA PRO A 76 0.12 13.93 -17.55
C PRO A 76 1.48 13.47 -16.96
N ARG A 77 2.13 14.31 -16.14
CA ARG A 77 3.38 13.96 -15.46
C ARG A 77 3.22 12.74 -14.55
N TYR A 78 2.15 12.74 -13.76
CA TYR A 78 1.81 11.61 -12.89
C TYR A 78 1.60 10.31 -13.70
N ARG A 79 0.82 10.37 -14.78
CA ARG A 79 0.57 9.19 -15.63
C ARG A 79 1.86 8.67 -16.29
N GLN A 80 2.74 9.57 -16.74
CA GLN A 80 4.03 9.19 -17.30
C GLN A 80 4.90 8.49 -16.25
N ALA A 81 5.04 9.06 -15.06
CA ALA A 81 5.81 8.48 -13.97
C ALA A 81 5.23 7.12 -13.55
N PHE A 82 3.89 7.00 -13.48
CA PHE A 82 3.22 5.73 -13.21
C PHE A 82 3.53 4.68 -14.28
N ALA A 83 3.47 5.03 -15.56
CA ALA A 83 3.80 4.13 -16.66
C ALA A 83 5.27 3.67 -16.66
N GLN A 84 6.16 4.47 -16.09
CA GLN A 84 7.59 4.15 -15.94
C GLN A 84 7.90 3.36 -14.65
N GLY A 85 6.90 3.13 -13.79
CA GLY A 85 7.10 2.49 -12.49
C GLY A 85 7.94 3.33 -11.52
N ASP A 86 7.91 4.67 -11.66
CA ASP A 86 8.61 5.60 -10.77
C ASP A 86 7.87 5.72 -9.44
N PRO A 87 8.38 5.14 -8.33
CA PRO A 87 7.69 5.14 -7.06
C PRO A 87 7.78 6.46 -6.31
N ASP A 88 8.60 7.40 -6.76
CA ASP A 88 8.81 8.68 -6.08
C ASP A 88 7.89 9.78 -6.62
N ASN A 89 7.46 9.67 -7.86
CA ASN A 89 6.61 10.67 -8.51
C ASN A 89 5.17 10.20 -8.76
N THR A 90 4.76 9.09 -8.12
CA THR A 90 3.38 8.54 -8.20
C THR A 90 2.85 8.14 -6.82
N GLY A 91 1.55 7.87 -6.75
CA GLY A 91 0.99 7.12 -5.63
C GLY A 91 1.41 5.65 -5.70
N VAL A 92 1.92 5.12 -4.60
CA VAL A 92 2.16 3.69 -4.41
C VAL A 92 1.25 3.24 -3.27
N TRP A 93 0.25 2.41 -3.59
CA TRP A 93 -0.85 2.08 -2.67
C TRP A 93 -0.54 0.86 -1.83
N PHE A 94 -0.20 1.08 -0.58
CA PHE A 94 -0.13 0.04 0.46
C PHE A 94 -0.34 0.65 1.85
N GLY A 95 -0.72 -0.19 2.81
CA GLY A 95 -0.95 0.22 4.19
C GLY A 95 0.29 0.07 5.06
N GLU A 96 0.15 0.40 6.32
CA GLU A 96 1.20 0.30 7.37
C GLU A 96 1.80 -1.10 7.50
N ALA A 97 1.07 -2.15 7.06
CA ALA A 97 1.59 -3.50 6.98
C ALA A 97 2.82 -3.65 6.04
N ALA A 98 3.20 -2.61 5.28
CA ALA A 98 4.45 -2.60 4.53
C ALA A 98 5.66 -2.89 5.44
N GLY A 99 5.69 -2.35 6.66
CA GLY A 99 6.78 -2.54 7.61
C GLY A 99 7.05 -3.99 8.06
N VAL A 100 6.13 -4.92 7.77
CA VAL A 100 6.31 -6.35 8.07
C VAL A 100 6.44 -7.20 6.79
N ILE A 101 6.64 -6.57 5.62
CA ILE A 101 6.83 -7.26 4.34
C ILE A 101 8.30 -7.14 3.93
N HIS A 102 9.01 -8.25 3.90
CA HIS A 102 10.44 -8.29 3.66
C HIS A 102 10.83 -9.01 2.37
N ALA A 103 9.86 -9.59 1.65
CA ALA A 103 10.10 -10.31 0.40
C ALA A 103 8.87 -10.29 -0.52
N ILE A 104 9.13 -10.31 -1.83
CA ILE A 104 8.12 -10.60 -2.86
C ILE A 104 8.07 -12.10 -3.06
N GLU A 105 6.95 -12.71 -2.69
CA GLU A 105 6.73 -14.15 -2.75
C GLU A 105 5.57 -14.49 -3.70
N SER A 106 5.35 -15.77 -3.99
CA SER A 106 4.17 -16.17 -4.74
C SER A 106 2.89 -16.00 -3.90
N ALA A 107 1.78 -15.69 -4.54
CA ALA A 107 0.49 -15.60 -3.87
C ALA A 107 0.12 -16.91 -3.18
N ASP A 108 0.45 -18.06 -3.78
CA ASP A 108 0.27 -19.39 -3.20
C ASP A 108 1.04 -19.52 -1.88
N SER A 109 2.36 -19.20 -1.87
CA SER A 109 3.16 -19.23 -0.64
C SER A 109 2.58 -18.34 0.46
N ILE A 110 2.13 -17.14 0.10
CA ILE A 110 1.54 -16.19 1.05
C ILE A 110 0.25 -16.75 1.67
N VAL A 111 -0.64 -17.28 0.85
CA VAL A 111 -1.93 -17.81 1.32
C VAL A 111 -1.73 -19.04 2.21
N ASN A 112 -0.86 -19.97 1.80
CA ASN A 112 -0.56 -21.16 2.58
C ASN A 112 0.08 -20.81 3.93
N ALA A 113 1.07 -19.93 3.96
CA ALA A 113 1.71 -19.49 5.19
C ALA A 113 0.70 -18.84 6.16
N VAL A 114 -0.18 -17.96 5.67
CA VAL A 114 -1.23 -17.34 6.50
C VAL A 114 -2.20 -18.38 7.06
N ALA A 115 -2.61 -19.36 6.24
CA ALA A 115 -3.54 -20.41 6.67
C ALA A 115 -2.92 -21.34 7.72
N GLU A 116 -1.66 -21.74 7.55
CA GLU A 116 -0.91 -22.57 8.48
C GLU A 116 -0.67 -21.89 9.83
N GLU A 117 -0.23 -20.62 9.78
CA GLU A 117 -0.03 -19.80 10.97
C GLU A 117 -1.34 -19.61 11.73
N ALA A 118 -2.42 -19.23 11.05
CA ALA A 118 -3.74 -19.09 11.66
C ALA A 118 -4.21 -20.40 12.31
N ALA A 119 -4.07 -21.54 11.64
CA ALA A 119 -4.44 -22.83 12.19
C ALA A 119 -3.61 -23.19 13.44
N THR A 120 -2.34 -22.82 13.45
CA THR A 120 -1.44 -23.06 14.60
C THR A 120 -1.84 -22.19 15.79
N LEU A 121 -2.10 -20.90 15.57
CA LEU A 121 -2.53 -19.97 16.63
C LEU A 121 -3.89 -20.36 17.21
N LEU A 122 -4.83 -20.80 16.39
CA LEU A 122 -6.15 -21.24 16.85
C LEU A 122 -6.06 -22.52 17.70
N ARG A 123 -5.25 -23.49 17.30
CA ARG A 123 -5.02 -24.71 18.09
C ARG A 123 -4.35 -24.38 19.44
N GLY A 124 -3.35 -23.52 19.45
CA GLY A 124 -2.68 -23.08 20.69
C GLY A 124 -3.62 -22.37 21.67
N ARG A 125 -4.53 -21.53 21.16
CA ARG A 125 -5.54 -20.85 22.02
C ARG A 125 -6.59 -21.80 22.58
N SER A 126 -6.97 -22.84 21.86
CA SER A 126 -7.91 -23.85 22.36
C SER A 126 -7.36 -24.62 23.56
N VAL A 127 -6.06 -24.90 23.58
CA VAL A 127 -5.39 -25.52 24.72
C VAL A 127 -5.36 -24.60 25.94
N MET A 128 -5.05 -23.32 25.76
CA MET A 128 -5.04 -22.32 26.85
C MET A 128 -6.44 -22.09 27.47
N ALA A 129 -7.51 -22.17 26.67
CA ALA A 129 -8.89 -22.00 27.15
C ALA A 129 -9.38 -23.20 27.99
N ILE A 130 -8.85 -24.39 27.76
CA ILE A 130 -9.22 -25.60 28.53
C ILE A 130 -8.53 -25.60 29.90
N ASP A 131 -7.31 -25.09 30.00
CA ASP A 131 -6.54 -25.01 31.26
C ASP A 131 -7.00 -23.85 32.19
N ALA A 132 -7.83 -22.93 31.70
CA ALA A 132 -8.34 -21.79 32.45
C ALA A 132 -9.68 -22.03 33.15
N THR A 133 -10.18 -23.27 33.18
CA THR A 133 -11.42 -23.62 33.92
C THR A 133 -11.06 -24.06 35.33
N PRO A 134 -11.56 -23.35 36.40
CA PRO A 134 -11.25 -23.63 37.77
C PRO A 134 -11.85 -24.95 38.28
#